data_7ede4e62a1f0e88ba1e6b6f9045611bb
#
_entry.id   7ede4e62a1f0e88ba1e6b6f9045611bb
#
_cell.length_a   1.000
_cell.length_b   1.000
_cell.length_c   1.000
_cell.angle_alpha   90.00
_cell.angle_beta   90.00
_cell.angle_gamma   90.00
#
_symmetry.space_group_name_H-M   'P 1'
#
loop_
_entity.id
_entity.type
_entity.pdbx_description
1 polymer ?
#
loop_
_entity_poly.entity_id
_entity_poly.type
_entity_poly.pdbx_seq_one_letter_code
_entity_poly.pdbx_strand_id
1 'polypeptide(L)'
;MTMTTIKLLSRRLWSNVWSLAAGCAVALAVLAGGVSPVPAQSVACMVNGEPITSLDIEQRTKLNFLTTRKQMPRQEVIDELTNEKVKIKEAKRFGVDPSASDIDQAYAGMSQRMRLSPEQLTKSLESSGVRPETLKSRLKAEMVWSSLVRGRFKESLQVGEKEVAAAAQEGGEPTQTEAFEYKLRPIVLIVPRGSAQAAIDLRRREAESLRERVQTCEQANSYFKSMQNAAIRDTVTKTSADIPGPLRELLDKTPIGRLTPPEITKQGVEMVALCERKPTKIDTPKKREIREKMYAQKYETKQKAYLNDIRKAAMIECR
;
A
#
# COMPACT_ATOMS: atom_id res chain seq x y z
N MET A 1 -41.47 -62.43 -65.61
CA MET A 1 -41.31 -61.12 -64.94
C MET A 1 -41.19 -61.36 -63.45
N THR A 2 -40.09 -61.69 -62.81
CA THR A 2 -40.06 -61.71 -61.32
C THR A 2 -38.65 -61.94 -60.69
N MET A 3 -37.56 -61.88 -61.52
CA MET A 3 -36.21 -62.13 -60.92
C MET A 3 -35.26 -60.92 -60.87
N THR A 4 -35.64 -59.77 -61.47
CA THR A 4 -34.74 -58.61 -61.56
C THR A 4 -34.97 -57.55 -60.51
N THR A 5 -36.11 -57.57 -59.89
CA THR A 5 -36.51 -56.55 -58.84
C THR A 5 -35.93 -56.86 -57.44
N ILE A 6 -35.65 -58.10 -57.12
CA ILE A 6 -35.15 -58.47 -55.77
C ILE A 6 -33.66 -58.13 -55.58
N LYS A 7 -32.85 -58.13 -56.64
CA LYS A 7 -31.42 -57.76 -56.55
C LYS A 7 -31.15 -56.27 -56.36
N LEU A 8 -32.04 -55.39 -56.71
CA LEU A 8 -31.89 -53.93 -56.54
C LEU A 8 -32.24 -53.42 -55.14
N LEU A 9 -33.15 -54.11 -54.44
CA LEU A 9 -33.48 -53.75 -53.07
C LEU A 9 -32.39 -54.13 -52.06
N SER A 10 -31.71 -55.27 -52.26
CA SER A 10 -30.63 -55.72 -51.37
C SER A 10 -29.36 -54.84 -51.42
N ARG A 11 -29.06 -54.21 -52.60
CA ARG A 11 -27.94 -53.29 -52.73
C ARG A 11 -28.15 -51.94 -52.04
N ARG A 12 -29.38 -51.43 -51.99
CA ARG A 12 -29.68 -50.16 -51.32
C ARG A 12 -29.72 -50.28 -49.80
N LEU A 13 -30.10 -51.40 -49.26
CA LEU A 13 -30.08 -51.64 -47.80
C LEU A 13 -28.64 -51.81 -47.27
N TRP A 14 -27.72 -52.37 -48.04
CA TRP A 14 -26.31 -52.54 -47.60
C TRP A 14 -25.53 -51.22 -47.64
N SER A 15 -25.82 -50.35 -48.63
CA SER A 15 -25.16 -49.03 -48.71
C SER A 15 -25.52 -48.11 -47.56
N ASN A 16 -26.76 -48.18 -47.05
CA ASN A 16 -27.21 -47.35 -45.92
C ASN A 16 -26.68 -47.84 -44.57
N VAL A 17 -26.40 -49.13 -44.40
CA VAL A 17 -25.78 -49.67 -43.18
C VAL A 17 -24.30 -49.27 -43.04
N TRP A 18 -23.58 -49.19 -44.15
CA TRP A 18 -22.19 -48.76 -44.16
C TRP A 18 -22.03 -47.25 -43.91
N SER A 19 -22.98 -46.43 -44.39
CA SER A 19 -22.98 -44.98 -44.16
C SER A 19 -23.34 -44.63 -42.72
N LEU A 20 -24.22 -45.40 -42.08
CA LEU A 20 -24.54 -45.25 -40.65
C LEU A 20 -23.40 -45.73 -39.75
N ALA A 21 -22.68 -46.78 -40.07
CA ALA A 21 -21.55 -47.28 -39.32
C ALA A 21 -20.33 -46.28 -39.42
N ALA A 22 -20.11 -45.67 -40.58
CA ALA A 22 -19.07 -44.67 -40.75
C ALA A 22 -19.41 -43.35 -39.98
N GLY A 23 -20.67 -42.96 -39.95
CA GLY A 23 -21.13 -41.78 -39.17
C GLY A 23 -20.94 -41.95 -37.65
N CYS A 24 -21.24 -43.12 -37.12
CA CYS A 24 -21.04 -43.43 -35.70
C CYS A 24 -19.55 -43.49 -35.30
N ALA A 25 -18.69 -44.01 -36.18
CA ALA A 25 -17.24 -44.07 -35.91
C ALA A 25 -16.60 -42.68 -35.86
N VAL A 26 -17.02 -41.75 -36.71
CA VAL A 26 -16.55 -40.36 -36.72
C VAL A 26 -17.07 -39.59 -35.51
N ALA A 27 -18.31 -39.81 -35.06
CA ALA A 27 -18.89 -39.18 -33.89
C ALA A 27 -18.19 -39.66 -32.60
N LEU A 28 -17.82 -40.96 -32.50
CA LEU A 28 -17.04 -41.48 -31.38
C LEU A 28 -15.58 -41.00 -31.35
N ALA A 29 -14.96 -40.76 -32.51
CA ALA A 29 -13.62 -40.20 -32.57
C ALA A 29 -13.53 -38.74 -32.17
N VAL A 30 -14.60 -37.93 -32.39
CA VAL A 30 -14.68 -36.52 -31.94
C VAL A 30 -14.91 -36.42 -30.44
N LEU A 31 -15.60 -37.39 -29.81
CA LEU A 31 -15.79 -37.43 -28.36
C LEU A 31 -14.52 -37.91 -27.60
N ALA A 32 -13.62 -38.64 -28.23
CA ALA A 32 -12.37 -39.10 -27.65
C ALA A 32 -11.22 -38.10 -27.74
N GLY A 33 -11.34 -37.06 -28.60
CA GLY A 33 -10.28 -36.08 -28.86
C GLY A 33 -10.23 -34.86 -27.96
N GLY A 34 -11.12 -34.69 -26.95
CA GLY A 34 -11.34 -33.42 -26.25
C GLY A 34 -11.02 -33.33 -24.75
N VAL A 35 -10.52 -34.39 -24.12
CA VAL A 35 -10.11 -34.29 -22.71
C VAL A 35 -8.60 -34.08 -22.64
N SER A 36 -8.16 -32.84 -22.89
CA SER A 36 -6.84 -32.45 -22.46
C SER A 36 -6.77 -32.62 -20.94
N PRO A 37 -5.84 -33.41 -20.39
CA PRO A 37 -5.70 -33.51 -18.95
C PRO A 37 -5.38 -32.11 -18.43
N VAL A 38 -6.32 -31.49 -17.74
CA VAL A 38 -6.02 -30.28 -16.96
C VAL A 38 -4.96 -30.74 -15.95
N PRO A 39 -3.73 -30.19 -15.97
CA PRO A 39 -2.72 -30.58 -15.01
C PRO A 39 -3.28 -30.33 -13.62
N ALA A 40 -3.55 -31.42 -12.88
CA ALA A 40 -3.98 -31.32 -11.50
C ALA A 40 -2.90 -30.53 -10.75
N GLN A 41 -3.26 -29.37 -10.24
CA GLN A 41 -2.33 -28.54 -9.48
C GLN A 41 -1.88 -29.36 -8.27
N SER A 42 -0.60 -29.75 -8.24
CA SER A 42 -0.09 -30.52 -7.11
C SER A 42 -0.09 -29.66 -5.87
N VAL A 43 -0.70 -30.18 -4.79
CA VAL A 43 -0.68 -29.54 -3.48
C VAL A 43 0.68 -29.84 -2.85
N ALA A 44 1.43 -28.79 -2.54
CA ALA A 44 2.72 -28.89 -1.88
C ALA A 44 2.60 -28.90 -0.35
N CYS A 45 1.68 -28.10 0.21
CA CYS A 45 1.39 -28.06 1.64
C CYS A 45 -0.10 -27.83 1.88
N MET A 46 -0.59 -28.37 3.01
CA MET A 46 -1.88 -28.04 3.59
C MET A 46 -1.67 -27.25 4.86
N VAL A 47 -2.32 -26.11 5.00
CA VAL A 47 -2.24 -25.25 6.19
C VAL A 47 -3.63 -25.05 6.77
N ASN A 48 -3.91 -25.68 7.89
CA ASN A 48 -5.24 -25.65 8.52
C ASN A 48 -6.40 -26.02 7.57
N GLY A 49 -6.17 -26.95 6.64
CA GLY A 49 -7.15 -27.36 5.62
C GLY A 49 -7.15 -26.51 4.34
N GLU A 50 -6.34 -25.48 4.24
CA GLU A 50 -6.17 -24.67 3.02
C GLU A 50 -4.92 -25.10 2.23
N PRO A 51 -5.03 -25.41 0.93
CA PRO A 51 -3.89 -25.84 0.14
C PRO A 51 -2.95 -24.69 -0.22
N ILE A 52 -1.66 -25.00 -0.30
CA ILE A 52 -0.63 -24.24 -1.00
C ILE A 52 -0.22 -25.11 -2.20
N THR A 53 -0.48 -24.64 -3.40
CA THR A 53 -0.19 -25.37 -4.63
C THR A 53 1.21 -25.06 -5.17
N SER A 54 1.72 -25.92 -6.04
CA SER A 54 2.97 -25.65 -6.75
C SER A 54 2.90 -24.36 -7.59
N LEU A 55 1.72 -24.02 -8.10
CA LEU A 55 1.50 -22.77 -8.82
C LEU A 55 1.61 -21.55 -7.88
N ASP A 56 1.08 -21.63 -6.66
CA ASP A 56 1.21 -20.53 -5.68
C ASP A 56 2.69 -20.28 -5.35
N ILE A 57 3.47 -21.35 -5.19
CA ILE A 57 4.91 -21.26 -4.94
C ILE A 57 5.63 -20.62 -6.13
N GLU A 58 5.34 -21.06 -7.35
CA GLU A 58 5.94 -20.47 -8.55
C GLU A 58 5.61 -18.99 -8.70
N GLN A 59 4.35 -18.63 -8.56
CA GLN A 59 3.86 -17.25 -8.64
C GLN A 59 4.51 -16.37 -7.57
N ARG A 60 4.62 -16.86 -6.33
CA ARG A 60 5.27 -16.14 -5.24
C ARG A 60 6.78 -16.00 -5.48
N THR A 61 7.44 -17.03 -5.98
CA THR A 61 8.87 -16.98 -6.33
C THR A 61 9.15 -15.89 -7.37
N LYS A 62 8.33 -15.82 -8.43
CA LYS A 62 8.42 -14.78 -9.45
C LYS A 62 8.18 -13.38 -8.85
N LEU A 63 7.14 -13.22 -8.02
CA LEU A 63 6.84 -11.95 -7.36
C LEU A 63 8.00 -11.49 -6.46
N ASN A 64 8.57 -12.40 -5.67
CA ASN A 64 9.71 -12.10 -4.80
C ASN A 64 10.95 -11.70 -5.62
N PHE A 65 11.21 -12.37 -6.73
CA PHE A 65 12.31 -11.99 -7.63
C PHE A 65 12.12 -10.59 -8.23
N LEU A 66 10.89 -10.24 -8.64
CA LEU A 66 10.60 -8.89 -9.16
C LEU A 66 10.84 -7.80 -8.13
N THR A 67 10.52 -8.06 -6.87
CA THR A 67 10.60 -7.06 -5.79
C THR A 67 11.99 -6.95 -5.17
N THR A 68 12.69 -8.08 -5.03
CA THR A 68 13.98 -8.14 -4.29
C THR A 68 15.20 -8.34 -5.19
N ARG A 69 14.99 -8.77 -6.45
CA ARG A 69 16.03 -9.21 -7.40
C ARG A 69 16.87 -10.39 -6.88
N LYS A 70 16.39 -11.10 -5.86
CA LYS A 70 17.05 -12.28 -5.28
C LYS A 70 16.19 -13.51 -5.51
N GLN A 71 16.85 -14.62 -5.82
CA GLN A 71 16.19 -15.92 -5.81
C GLN A 71 16.09 -16.40 -4.36
N MET A 72 14.86 -16.67 -3.93
CA MET A 72 14.60 -17.26 -2.62
C MET A 72 14.54 -18.78 -2.72
N PRO A 73 15.10 -19.50 -1.75
CA PRO A 73 14.93 -20.95 -1.65
C PRO A 73 13.44 -21.33 -1.61
N ARG A 74 13.08 -22.45 -2.26
CA ARG A 74 11.69 -22.94 -2.32
C ARG A 74 11.06 -23.04 -0.93
N GLN A 75 11.81 -23.49 0.09
CA GLN A 75 11.31 -23.64 1.45
C GLN A 75 10.93 -22.28 2.06
N GLU A 76 11.70 -21.24 1.85
CA GLU A 76 11.38 -19.90 2.34
C GLU A 76 10.08 -19.37 1.71
N VAL A 77 9.85 -19.65 0.41
CA VAL A 77 8.60 -19.27 -0.27
C VAL A 77 7.40 -20.03 0.32
N ILE A 78 7.57 -21.33 0.61
CA ILE A 78 6.54 -22.14 1.29
C ILE A 78 6.26 -21.58 2.69
N ASP A 79 7.28 -21.19 3.44
CA ASP A 79 7.14 -20.60 4.77
C ASP A 79 6.43 -19.24 4.72
N GLU A 80 6.71 -18.40 3.73
CA GLU A 80 5.96 -17.15 3.51
C GLU A 80 4.47 -17.42 3.25
N LEU A 81 4.15 -18.32 2.32
CA LEU A 81 2.77 -18.66 1.99
C LEU A 81 2.03 -19.30 3.18
N THR A 82 2.73 -20.14 3.94
CA THR A 82 2.22 -20.73 5.19
C THR A 82 1.89 -19.63 6.20
N ASN A 83 2.81 -18.69 6.41
CA ASN A 83 2.60 -17.55 7.31
C ASN A 83 1.40 -16.69 6.87
N GLU A 84 1.21 -16.46 5.57
CA GLU A 84 0.06 -15.72 5.06
C GLU A 84 -1.26 -16.43 5.37
N LYS A 85 -1.33 -17.75 5.12
CA LYS A 85 -2.52 -18.55 5.43
C LYS A 85 -2.86 -18.49 6.92
N VAL A 86 -1.86 -18.70 7.79
CA VAL A 86 -2.03 -18.65 9.24
C VAL A 86 -2.48 -17.26 9.70
N LYS A 87 -1.87 -16.19 9.20
CA LYS A 87 -2.25 -14.79 9.51
C LYS A 87 -3.70 -14.49 9.12
N ILE A 88 -4.10 -14.85 7.90
CA ILE A 88 -5.45 -14.60 7.39
C ILE A 88 -6.48 -15.37 8.23
N LYS A 89 -6.22 -16.65 8.50
CA LYS A 89 -7.13 -17.47 9.31
C LYS A 89 -7.30 -16.92 10.72
N GLU A 90 -6.19 -16.54 11.36
CA GLU A 90 -6.24 -15.97 12.70
C GLU A 90 -6.96 -14.61 12.71
N ALA A 91 -6.68 -13.72 11.77
CA ALA A 91 -7.36 -12.44 11.66
C ALA A 91 -8.88 -12.60 11.50
N LYS A 92 -9.31 -13.56 10.69
CA LYS A 92 -10.73 -13.87 10.48
C LYS A 92 -11.41 -14.34 11.78
N ARG A 93 -10.72 -15.08 12.65
CA ARG A 93 -11.25 -15.46 13.99
C ARG A 93 -11.58 -14.25 14.87
N PHE A 94 -10.88 -13.14 14.67
CA PHE A 94 -11.11 -11.88 15.40
C PHE A 94 -11.95 -10.86 14.61
N GLY A 95 -12.64 -11.32 13.56
CA GLY A 95 -13.51 -10.45 12.76
C GLY A 95 -12.76 -9.47 11.84
N VAL A 96 -11.46 -9.67 11.63
CA VAL A 96 -10.66 -8.85 10.70
C VAL A 96 -10.62 -9.54 9.34
N ASP A 97 -11.54 -9.17 8.46
CA ASP A 97 -11.63 -9.70 7.09
C ASP A 97 -11.99 -8.55 6.13
N PRO A 98 -10.99 -7.91 5.50
CA PRO A 98 -11.21 -6.78 4.60
C PRO A 98 -11.98 -7.22 3.36
N SER A 99 -12.82 -6.33 2.87
CA SER A 99 -13.58 -6.52 1.64
C SER A 99 -12.66 -6.56 0.40
N ALA A 100 -13.17 -7.04 -0.72
CA ALA A 100 -12.45 -6.97 -2.00
C ALA A 100 -12.10 -5.51 -2.36
N SER A 101 -13.01 -4.57 -2.08
CA SER A 101 -12.78 -3.14 -2.31
C SER A 101 -11.60 -2.59 -1.49
N ASP A 102 -11.44 -3.02 -0.23
CA ASP A 102 -10.31 -2.59 0.61
C ASP A 102 -8.97 -3.08 0.03
N ILE A 103 -8.96 -4.31 -0.49
CA ILE A 103 -7.78 -4.90 -1.13
C ILE A 103 -7.46 -4.15 -2.44
N ASP A 104 -8.47 -3.82 -3.24
CA ASP A 104 -8.29 -3.05 -4.47
C ASP A 104 -7.79 -1.62 -4.18
N GLN A 105 -8.27 -0.98 -3.12
CA GLN A 105 -7.75 0.31 -2.66
C GLN A 105 -6.28 0.21 -2.21
N ALA A 106 -5.91 -0.84 -1.49
CA ALA A 106 -4.52 -1.08 -1.10
C ALA A 106 -3.62 -1.31 -2.33
N TYR A 107 -4.11 -2.06 -3.31
CA TYR A 107 -3.43 -2.28 -4.59
C TYR A 107 -3.24 -0.98 -5.37
N ALA A 108 -4.30 -0.15 -5.46
CA ALA A 108 -4.23 1.18 -6.08
C ALA A 108 -3.27 2.12 -5.33
N GLY A 109 -3.30 2.11 -4.00
CA GLY A 109 -2.35 2.88 -3.19
C GLY A 109 -0.90 2.43 -3.40
N MET A 110 -0.66 1.14 -3.61
CA MET A 110 0.67 0.62 -3.93
C MET A 110 1.12 1.07 -5.33
N SER A 111 0.24 0.97 -6.34
CA SER A 111 0.56 1.43 -7.70
C SER A 111 0.92 2.92 -7.74
N GLN A 112 0.18 3.76 -7.01
CA GLN A 112 0.49 5.20 -6.91
C GLN A 112 1.88 5.48 -6.31
N ARG A 113 2.30 4.74 -5.27
CA ARG A 113 3.65 4.86 -4.72
C ARG A 113 4.74 4.50 -5.74
N MET A 114 4.43 3.59 -6.67
CA MET A 114 5.30 3.24 -7.79
C MET A 114 5.16 4.18 -9.00
N ARG A 115 4.31 5.22 -8.91
CA ARG A 115 3.98 6.17 -9.99
C ARG A 115 3.33 5.49 -11.21
N LEU A 116 2.55 4.44 -10.96
CA LEU A 116 1.81 3.68 -11.96
C LEU A 116 0.30 3.82 -11.72
N SER A 117 -0.51 3.57 -12.75
CA SER A 117 -1.93 3.28 -12.54
C SER A 117 -2.11 1.81 -12.12
N PRO A 118 -3.24 1.43 -11.50
CA PRO A 118 -3.53 0.03 -11.18
C PRO A 118 -3.46 -0.89 -12.42
N GLU A 119 -3.92 -0.42 -13.58
CA GLU A 119 -3.89 -1.16 -14.85
C GLU A 119 -2.46 -1.34 -15.36
N GLN A 120 -1.61 -0.30 -15.21
CA GLN A 120 -0.19 -0.39 -15.57
C GLN A 120 0.56 -1.37 -14.68
N LEU A 121 0.28 -1.38 -13.37
CA LEU A 121 0.85 -2.34 -12.43
C LEU A 121 0.41 -3.78 -12.80
N THR A 122 -0.88 -3.97 -13.08
CA THR A 122 -1.44 -5.26 -13.53
C THR A 122 -0.71 -5.77 -14.78
N LYS A 123 -0.62 -4.96 -15.84
CA LYS A 123 0.10 -5.32 -17.08
C LYS A 123 1.58 -5.63 -16.83
N SER A 124 2.24 -4.89 -15.95
CA SER A 124 3.64 -5.14 -15.60
C SER A 124 3.84 -6.48 -14.89
N LEU A 125 2.93 -6.86 -13.99
CA LEU A 125 2.96 -8.16 -13.33
C LEU A 125 2.72 -9.29 -14.35
N GLU A 126 1.67 -9.18 -15.17
CA GLU A 126 1.30 -10.18 -16.18
C GLU A 126 2.41 -10.37 -17.21
N SER A 127 3.04 -9.31 -17.71
CA SER A 127 4.18 -9.39 -18.64
C SER A 127 5.40 -10.08 -18.02
N SER A 128 5.49 -10.07 -16.69
CA SER A 128 6.52 -10.79 -15.93
C SER A 128 6.08 -12.22 -15.52
N GLY A 129 4.91 -12.68 -15.97
CA GLY A 129 4.36 -14.00 -15.67
C GLY A 129 3.85 -14.13 -14.22
N VAL A 130 3.49 -13.01 -13.58
CA VAL A 130 2.91 -12.97 -12.22
C VAL A 130 1.45 -12.55 -12.31
N ARG A 131 0.56 -13.35 -11.71
CA ARG A 131 -0.85 -13.01 -11.61
C ARG A 131 -1.05 -11.91 -10.57
N PRO A 132 -1.88 -10.88 -10.86
CA PRO A 132 -2.16 -9.79 -9.92
C PRO A 132 -2.72 -10.27 -8.57
N GLU A 133 -3.46 -11.37 -8.58
CA GLU A 133 -4.03 -11.99 -7.39
C GLU A 133 -2.97 -12.44 -6.39
N THR A 134 -1.76 -12.82 -6.88
CA THR A 134 -0.63 -13.17 -6.00
C THR A 134 -0.19 -11.98 -5.15
N LEU A 135 -0.13 -10.79 -5.75
CA LEU A 135 0.19 -9.55 -5.01
C LEU A 135 -0.97 -9.13 -4.10
N LYS A 136 -2.22 -9.22 -4.59
CA LYS A 136 -3.41 -8.90 -3.78
C LYS A 136 -3.54 -9.80 -2.56
N SER A 137 -3.24 -11.11 -2.69
CA SER A 137 -3.23 -12.04 -1.56
C SER A 137 -2.19 -11.65 -0.51
N ARG A 138 -0.99 -11.28 -0.93
CA ARG A 138 0.06 -10.77 -0.03
C ARG A 138 -0.39 -9.50 0.70
N LEU A 139 -0.95 -8.54 -0.05
CA LEU A 139 -1.48 -7.31 0.55
C LEU A 139 -2.58 -7.60 1.57
N LYS A 140 -3.51 -8.51 1.25
CA LYS A 140 -4.55 -8.96 2.19
C LYS A 140 -3.91 -9.48 3.48
N ALA A 141 -2.94 -10.39 3.38
CA ALA A 141 -2.28 -10.97 4.56
C ALA A 141 -1.57 -9.91 5.42
N GLU A 142 -0.90 -8.94 4.80
CA GLU A 142 -0.23 -7.84 5.49
C GLU A 142 -1.25 -6.90 6.17
N MET A 143 -2.34 -6.56 5.50
CA MET A 143 -3.41 -5.71 6.03
C MET A 143 -4.08 -6.33 7.26
N VAL A 144 -4.56 -7.56 7.12
CA VAL A 144 -5.25 -8.25 8.23
C VAL A 144 -4.33 -8.44 9.42
N TRP A 145 -3.07 -8.80 9.16
CA TRP A 145 -2.08 -9.01 10.21
C TRP A 145 -1.75 -7.74 10.98
N SER A 146 -1.50 -6.66 10.25
CA SER A 146 -1.20 -5.37 10.89
C SER A 146 -2.38 -4.84 11.71
N SER A 147 -3.61 -5.00 11.20
CA SER A 147 -4.82 -4.62 11.91
C SER A 147 -5.04 -5.46 13.17
N LEU A 148 -4.90 -6.78 13.05
CA LEU A 148 -5.05 -7.70 14.19
C LEU A 148 -4.02 -7.42 15.29
N VAL A 149 -2.73 -7.30 14.94
CA VAL A 149 -1.66 -7.07 15.92
C VAL A 149 -1.84 -5.73 16.63
N ARG A 150 -2.15 -4.66 15.90
CA ARG A 150 -2.42 -3.34 16.49
C ARG A 150 -3.65 -3.35 17.40
N GLY A 151 -4.73 -4.00 17.00
CA GLY A 151 -5.93 -4.10 17.80
C GLY A 151 -5.71 -4.92 19.07
N ARG A 152 -5.13 -6.12 18.93
CA ARG A 152 -4.94 -7.07 20.04
C ARG A 152 -3.93 -6.59 21.08
N PHE A 153 -2.87 -5.92 20.64
CA PHE A 153 -1.76 -5.49 21.51
C PHE A 153 -1.73 -3.98 21.75
N LYS A 154 -2.84 -3.28 21.49
CA LYS A 154 -2.93 -1.82 21.55
C LYS A 154 -2.26 -1.23 22.79
N GLU A 155 -2.59 -1.75 23.97
CA GLU A 155 -2.07 -1.25 25.24
C GLU A 155 -0.57 -1.54 25.41
N SER A 156 -0.12 -2.74 25.04
CA SER A 156 1.30 -3.13 25.18
C SER A 156 2.21 -2.48 24.14
N LEU A 157 1.65 -1.93 23.07
CA LEU A 157 2.37 -1.18 22.04
C LEU A 157 2.55 0.29 22.40
N GLN A 158 1.79 0.80 23.36
CA GLN A 158 1.95 2.19 23.82
C GLN A 158 3.35 2.41 24.40
N VAL A 159 3.91 3.56 24.08
CA VAL A 159 5.20 4.01 24.60
C VAL A 159 4.95 5.20 25.51
N GLY A 160 5.16 4.99 26.81
CA GLY A 160 4.93 5.99 27.84
C GLY A 160 6.01 7.08 27.86
N GLU A 161 5.66 8.26 28.34
CA GLU A 161 6.61 9.40 28.43
C GLU A 161 7.83 9.07 29.29
N LYS A 162 7.65 8.27 30.37
CA LYS A 162 8.77 7.82 31.22
C LYS A 162 9.76 6.92 30.47
N GLU A 163 9.25 6.02 29.61
CA GLU A 163 10.10 5.13 28.78
C GLU A 163 10.91 5.96 27.78
N VAL A 164 10.25 6.94 27.12
CA VAL A 164 10.91 7.85 26.17
C VAL A 164 11.99 8.67 26.86
N ALA A 165 11.70 9.19 28.07
CA ALA A 165 12.66 9.98 28.84
C ALA A 165 13.88 9.15 29.27
N ALA A 166 13.68 7.90 29.71
CA ALA A 166 14.76 6.98 30.06
C ALA A 166 15.63 6.66 28.85
N ALA A 167 15.03 6.29 27.71
CA ALA A 167 15.75 5.99 26.49
C ALA A 167 16.52 7.20 25.90
N ALA A 168 15.99 8.41 26.11
CA ALA A 168 16.68 9.64 25.71
C ALA A 168 17.94 9.89 26.55
N GLN A 169 17.92 9.53 27.86
CA GLN A 169 19.07 9.66 28.76
C GLN A 169 20.17 8.62 28.46
N GLU A 170 19.79 7.38 28.19
CA GLU A 170 20.72 6.28 27.85
C GLU A 170 21.50 6.55 26.56
N GLY A 171 20.92 7.28 25.60
CA GLY A 171 21.54 7.63 24.34
C GLY A 171 22.70 8.62 24.43
N GLY A 172 23.00 9.15 25.62
CA GLY A 172 24.18 10.03 25.86
C GLY A 172 24.13 11.38 25.13
N GLU A 173 23.08 11.67 24.41
CA GLU A 173 22.88 12.97 23.76
C GLU A 173 22.21 13.94 24.74
N PRO A 174 22.70 15.18 24.83
CA PRO A 174 22.07 16.18 25.68
C PRO A 174 20.59 16.31 25.26
N THR A 175 19.69 16.21 26.23
CA THR A 175 18.25 16.36 26.09
C THR A 175 17.81 17.77 25.66
N GLN A 176 18.77 18.55 25.16
CA GLN A 176 18.57 19.87 24.61
C GLN A 176 18.16 19.79 23.15
N THR A 177 16.92 19.60 22.95
CA THR A 177 16.32 20.36 21.88
C THR A 177 15.18 21.11 22.52
N GLU A 178 15.36 22.41 22.70
CA GLU A 178 14.23 23.28 22.98
C GLU A 178 13.22 23.01 21.89
N ALA A 179 12.13 22.35 22.23
CA ALA A 179 11.01 22.22 21.34
C ALA A 179 10.25 23.54 21.42
N PHE A 180 9.69 23.90 20.30
CA PHE A 180 8.83 25.07 20.22
C PHE A 180 7.41 24.65 19.83
N GLU A 181 6.44 25.32 20.38
CA GLU A 181 5.09 25.37 19.89
C GLU A 181 4.97 26.58 18.98
N TYR A 182 4.55 26.35 17.75
CA TYR A 182 4.40 27.39 16.73
C TYR A 182 2.92 27.61 16.45
N LYS A 183 2.49 28.86 16.47
CA LYS A 183 1.19 29.27 15.97
C LYS A 183 1.37 29.79 14.54
N LEU A 184 0.87 29.02 13.57
CA LEU A 184 1.13 29.19 12.17
C LEU A 184 -0.15 29.54 11.40
N ARG A 185 -0.05 30.40 10.41
CA ARG A 185 -1.15 30.71 9.50
C ARG A 185 -0.72 30.43 8.06
N PRO A 186 -1.21 29.35 7.42
CA PRO A 186 -0.88 29.03 6.05
C PRO A 186 -1.55 30.00 5.05
N ILE A 187 -0.81 30.39 4.03
CA ILE A 187 -1.23 31.31 2.97
C ILE A 187 -0.83 30.67 1.64
N VAL A 188 -1.75 30.69 0.67
CA VAL A 188 -1.52 30.17 -0.68
C VAL A 188 -1.90 31.23 -1.69
N LEU A 189 -0.96 31.68 -2.51
CA LEU A 189 -1.25 32.43 -3.72
C LEU A 189 -1.59 31.42 -4.84
N ILE A 190 -2.84 31.44 -5.26
CA ILE A 190 -3.39 30.45 -6.19
C ILE A 190 -2.76 30.61 -7.57
N VAL A 191 -2.25 29.49 -8.12
CA VAL A 191 -1.80 29.38 -9.51
C VAL A 191 -2.67 28.32 -10.18
N PRO A 192 -3.39 28.64 -11.27
CA PRO A 192 -4.19 27.67 -12.00
C PRO A 192 -3.35 26.48 -12.48
N ARG A 193 -3.93 25.29 -12.46
CA ARG A 193 -3.24 24.09 -12.96
C ARG A 193 -2.94 24.23 -14.45
N GLY A 194 -1.74 23.82 -14.85
CA GLY A 194 -1.30 23.94 -16.24
C GLY A 194 -0.80 25.33 -16.63
N SER A 195 -0.63 26.25 -15.67
CA SER A 195 -0.03 27.56 -15.94
C SER A 195 1.41 27.44 -16.46
N ALA A 196 1.79 28.33 -17.39
CA ALA A 196 3.17 28.41 -17.87
C ALA A 196 4.12 28.77 -16.73
N GLN A 197 5.39 28.36 -16.84
CA GLN A 197 6.42 28.64 -15.83
C GLN A 197 6.55 30.13 -15.52
N ALA A 198 6.45 31.00 -16.55
CA ALA A 198 6.49 32.44 -16.38
C ALA A 198 5.40 32.98 -15.42
N ALA A 199 4.20 32.39 -15.45
CA ALA A 199 3.12 32.80 -14.55
C ALA A 199 3.41 32.37 -13.09
N ILE A 200 4.01 31.19 -12.91
CA ILE A 200 4.45 30.70 -11.58
C ILE A 200 5.54 31.64 -11.02
N ASP A 201 6.51 32.00 -11.84
CA ASP A 201 7.62 32.88 -11.44
C ASP A 201 7.14 34.30 -11.12
N LEU A 202 6.14 34.80 -11.86
CA LEU A 202 5.50 36.09 -11.58
C LEU A 202 4.81 36.03 -10.20
N ARG A 203 4.05 34.94 -9.93
CA ARG A 203 3.35 34.76 -8.67
C ARG A 203 4.32 34.61 -7.50
N ARG A 204 5.47 33.98 -7.72
CA ARG A 204 6.52 33.87 -6.70
C ARG A 204 7.14 35.24 -6.35
N ARG A 205 7.39 36.09 -7.37
CA ARG A 205 7.90 37.46 -7.16
C ARG A 205 6.89 38.31 -6.40
N GLU A 206 5.60 38.19 -6.72
CA GLU A 206 4.54 38.87 -5.98
C GLU A 206 4.51 38.40 -4.50
N ALA A 207 4.62 37.11 -4.26
CA ALA A 207 4.70 36.52 -2.90
C ALA A 207 5.89 37.10 -2.12
N GLU A 208 7.06 37.21 -2.75
CA GLU A 208 8.25 37.80 -2.10
C GLU A 208 8.05 39.30 -1.78
N SER A 209 7.46 40.07 -2.67
CA SER A 209 7.13 41.48 -2.40
C SER A 209 6.11 41.62 -1.25
N LEU A 210 5.13 40.74 -1.18
CA LEU A 210 4.14 40.74 -0.09
C LEU A 210 4.77 40.30 1.25
N ARG A 211 5.71 39.37 1.22
CA ARG A 211 6.48 38.93 2.39
C ARG A 211 7.23 40.10 3.04
N GLU A 212 7.82 40.98 2.25
CA GLU A 212 8.53 42.16 2.75
C GLU A 212 7.60 43.18 3.44
N ARG A 213 6.38 43.29 2.93
CA ARG A 213 5.38 44.27 3.44
C ARG A 213 4.69 43.84 4.72
N VAL A 214 4.49 42.54 4.90
CA VAL A 214 3.79 41.99 6.06
C VAL A 214 4.71 41.93 7.26
N GLN A 215 4.32 42.60 8.35
CA GLN A 215 5.09 42.68 9.59
C GLN A 215 4.42 41.98 10.74
N THR A 216 3.09 41.75 10.68
CA THR A 216 2.32 41.07 11.73
C THR A 216 1.34 40.05 11.14
N CYS A 217 0.90 39.10 11.95
CA CYS A 217 -0.10 38.11 11.53
C CYS A 217 -1.48 38.71 11.26
N GLU A 218 -1.83 39.81 11.91
CA GLU A 218 -3.06 40.54 11.66
C GLU A 218 -3.01 41.23 10.29
N GLN A 219 -1.87 41.84 9.96
CA GLN A 219 -1.65 42.39 8.63
C GLN A 219 -1.70 41.30 7.55
N ALA A 220 -1.07 40.14 7.78
CA ALA A 220 -1.20 38.99 6.88
C ALA A 220 -2.67 38.62 6.67
N ASN A 221 -3.44 38.49 7.74
CA ASN A 221 -4.86 38.14 7.65
C ASN A 221 -5.65 39.17 6.82
N SER A 222 -5.49 40.44 7.12
CA SER A 222 -6.21 41.50 6.42
C SER A 222 -5.82 41.59 4.95
N TYR A 223 -4.52 41.51 4.64
CA TYR A 223 -3.99 41.56 3.30
C TYR A 223 -4.47 40.43 2.41
N PHE A 224 -4.23 39.19 2.84
CA PHE A 224 -4.52 38.01 2.01
C PHE A 224 -6.01 37.67 1.96
N LYS A 225 -6.79 38.05 2.97
CA LYS A 225 -8.25 37.86 2.96
C LYS A 225 -8.95 38.74 1.91
N SER A 226 -8.40 39.89 1.61
CA SER A 226 -8.93 40.80 0.58
C SER A 226 -8.47 40.50 -0.86
N MET A 227 -7.49 39.61 -1.02
CA MET A 227 -6.93 39.28 -2.35
C MET A 227 -7.78 38.20 -3.04
N GLN A 228 -8.21 38.44 -4.29
CA GLN A 228 -9.04 37.50 -5.06
C GLN A 228 -8.33 36.17 -5.39
N ASN A 229 -7.00 36.19 -5.54
CA ASN A 229 -6.19 35.05 -5.95
C ASN A 229 -5.31 34.51 -4.80
N ALA A 230 -5.74 34.69 -3.57
CA ALA A 230 -5.07 34.16 -2.39
C ALA A 230 -6.06 33.42 -1.51
N ALA A 231 -5.59 32.37 -0.87
CA ALA A 231 -6.31 31.67 0.18
C ALA A 231 -5.51 31.78 1.48
N ILE A 232 -6.13 32.28 2.52
CA ILE A 232 -5.57 32.30 3.86
C ILE A 232 -6.37 31.33 4.72
N ARG A 233 -5.67 30.46 5.45
CA ARG A 233 -6.30 29.47 6.32
C ARG A 233 -6.34 29.95 7.77
N ASP A 234 -7.14 29.29 8.58
CA ASP A 234 -7.17 29.53 10.01
C ASP A 234 -5.82 29.21 10.65
N THR A 235 -5.56 29.84 11.78
CA THR A 235 -4.33 29.63 12.52
C THR A 235 -4.31 28.22 13.10
N VAL A 236 -3.21 27.52 12.92
CA VAL A 236 -2.98 26.18 13.49
C VAL A 236 -1.81 26.22 14.46
N THR A 237 -1.95 25.51 15.57
CA THR A 237 -0.86 25.31 16.54
C THR A 237 -0.19 23.98 16.26
N LYS A 238 1.14 23.98 16.11
CA LYS A 238 1.96 22.77 15.86
C LYS A 238 3.20 22.81 16.73
N THR A 239 3.62 21.63 17.19
CA THR A 239 4.92 21.49 17.87
C THR A 239 6.05 21.29 16.87
N SER A 240 7.28 21.55 17.28
CA SER A 240 8.47 21.28 16.45
C SER A 240 8.52 19.85 15.95
N ALA A 241 7.92 18.90 16.67
CA ALA A 241 7.86 17.49 16.31
C ALA A 241 6.89 17.22 15.14
N ASP A 242 5.84 18.06 14.97
CA ASP A 242 4.81 17.93 13.93
C ASP A 242 5.17 18.65 12.62
N ILE A 243 6.30 19.34 12.60
CA ILE A 243 6.74 20.17 11.47
C ILE A 243 7.89 19.47 10.76
N PRO A 244 7.81 19.28 9.41
CA PRO A 244 8.92 18.74 8.64
C PRO A 244 10.21 19.55 8.82
N GLY A 245 11.37 18.87 8.86
CA GLY A 245 12.67 19.48 9.10
C GLY A 245 12.94 20.74 8.29
N PRO A 246 12.79 20.74 6.95
CA PRO A 246 13.03 21.92 6.11
C PRO A 246 12.16 23.12 6.48
N LEU A 247 10.86 22.91 6.75
CA LEU A 247 9.96 23.98 7.18
C LEU A 247 10.33 24.51 8.57
N ARG A 248 10.73 23.61 9.49
CA ARG A 248 11.17 24.01 10.82
C ARG A 248 12.40 24.93 10.75
N GLU A 249 13.40 24.59 9.95
CA GLU A 249 14.58 25.43 9.76
C GLU A 249 14.25 26.82 9.21
N LEU A 250 13.24 26.91 8.33
CA LEU A 250 12.73 28.19 7.82
C LEU A 250 12.02 28.98 8.93
N LEU A 251 11.20 28.32 9.74
CA LEU A 251 10.50 28.93 10.86
C LEU A 251 11.45 29.43 11.94
N ASP A 252 12.54 28.70 12.22
CA ASP A 252 13.56 29.11 13.18
C ASP A 252 14.29 30.39 12.77
N LYS A 253 14.46 30.60 11.46
CA LYS A 253 15.04 31.81 10.87
C LYS A 253 14.04 32.94 10.65
N THR A 254 12.74 32.66 10.73
CA THR A 254 11.67 33.63 10.49
C THR A 254 11.31 34.37 11.78
N PRO A 255 11.37 35.70 11.83
CA PRO A 255 10.89 36.45 12.99
C PRO A 255 9.40 36.28 13.21
N ILE A 256 8.96 36.37 14.47
CA ILE A 256 7.52 36.32 14.82
C ILE A 256 6.80 37.50 14.13
N GLY A 257 5.64 37.23 13.59
CA GLY A 257 4.84 38.16 12.78
C GLY A 257 5.14 38.13 11.28
N ARG A 258 6.26 37.56 10.85
CA ARG A 258 6.70 37.55 9.45
C ARG A 258 6.29 36.28 8.72
N LEU A 259 6.42 36.35 7.38
CA LEU A 259 6.15 35.22 6.47
C LEU A 259 7.44 34.45 6.16
N THR A 260 7.31 33.13 6.01
CA THR A 260 8.39 32.30 5.43
C THR A 260 8.63 32.67 3.97
N PRO A 261 9.80 32.34 3.40
CA PRO A 261 10.02 32.43 1.96
C PRO A 261 8.95 31.65 1.17
N PRO A 262 8.56 32.13 -0.04
CA PRO A 262 7.56 31.46 -0.85
C PRO A 262 8.07 30.16 -1.42
N GLU A 263 7.28 29.09 -1.29
CA GLU A 263 7.52 27.76 -1.81
C GLU A 263 6.52 27.42 -2.92
N ILE A 264 6.99 26.83 -4.02
CA ILE A 264 6.11 26.40 -5.12
C ILE A 264 5.59 25.00 -4.81
N THR A 265 4.26 24.87 -4.75
CA THR A 265 3.58 23.61 -4.47
C THR A 265 2.57 23.28 -5.59
N LYS A 266 1.90 22.11 -5.46
CA LYS A 266 0.80 21.74 -6.39
C LYS A 266 -0.43 22.65 -6.27
N GLN A 267 -0.56 23.43 -5.19
CA GLN A 267 -1.70 24.32 -4.93
C GLN A 267 -1.42 25.77 -5.36
N GLY A 268 -0.17 26.10 -5.60
CA GLY A 268 0.27 27.44 -5.93
C GLY A 268 1.58 27.82 -5.25
N VAL A 269 1.74 29.08 -4.90
CA VAL A 269 2.88 29.58 -4.13
C VAL A 269 2.46 29.72 -2.67
N GLU A 270 3.07 28.90 -1.81
CA GLU A 270 2.73 28.81 -0.38
C GLU A 270 3.71 29.61 0.47
N MET A 271 3.19 30.26 1.50
CA MET A 271 3.93 30.90 2.59
C MET A 271 3.25 30.60 3.91
N VAL A 272 3.97 30.72 5.00
CA VAL A 272 3.43 30.54 6.35
C VAL A 272 3.75 31.77 7.18
N ALA A 273 2.73 32.39 7.78
CA ALA A 273 2.94 33.42 8.77
C ALA A 273 3.25 32.78 10.14
N LEU A 274 4.38 33.15 10.72
CA LEU A 274 4.75 32.75 12.06
C LEU A 274 4.13 33.73 13.08
N CYS A 275 2.98 33.35 13.63
CA CYS A 275 2.24 34.21 14.53
C CYS A 275 2.79 34.23 15.97
N GLU A 276 3.24 33.04 16.43
CA GLU A 276 3.79 32.88 17.77
C GLU A 276 4.77 31.72 17.79
N ARG A 277 5.78 31.80 18.64
CA ARG A 277 6.73 30.73 18.94
C ARG A 277 6.99 30.72 20.44
N LYS A 278 6.63 29.62 21.09
CA LYS A 278 6.83 29.42 22.55
C LYS A 278 7.71 28.21 22.81
N PRO A 279 8.70 28.29 23.70
CA PRO A 279 9.45 27.11 24.11
C PRO A 279 8.53 26.10 24.79
N THR A 280 8.70 24.81 24.46
CA THR A 280 7.95 23.73 25.10
C THR A 280 8.89 22.57 25.41
N LYS A 281 8.60 21.83 26.49
CA LYS A 281 9.34 20.62 26.88
C LYS A 281 8.56 19.34 26.59
N ILE A 282 7.34 19.47 26.08
CA ILE A 282 6.37 18.37 26.07
C ILE A 282 6.67 17.39 24.92
N ASP A 283 6.95 17.85 23.72
CA ASP A 283 7.20 16.97 22.58
C ASP A 283 8.32 17.52 21.70
N THR A 284 9.53 17.00 21.90
CA THR A 284 10.68 17.34 21.04
C THR A 284 10.75 16.39 19.85
N PRO A 285 11.30 16.82 18.69
CA PRO A 285 11.50 15.92 17.55
C PRO A 285 12.27 14.65 17.91
N LYS A 286 13.25 14.76 18.81
CA LYS A 286 14.04 13.62 19.29
C LYS A 286 13.20 12.66 20.14
N LYS A 287 12.37 13.16 21.05
CA LYS A 287 11.46 12.32 21.83
C LYS A 287 10.47 11.58 20.93
N ARG A 288 9.98 12.24 19.88
CA ARG A 288 9.10 11.61 18.88
C ARG A 288 9.82 10.50 18.12
N GLU A 289 11.03 10.75 17.63
CA GLU A 289 11.86 9.74 16.96
C GLU A 289 12.09 8.51 17.86
N ILE A 290 12.46 8.74 19.12
CA ILE A 290 12.65 7.68 20.12
C ILE A 290 11.33 6.90 20.31
N ARG A 291 10.20 7.60 20.49
CA ARG A 291 8.88 6.97 20.65
C ARG A 291 8.51 6.12 19.44
N GLU A 292 8.71 6.62 18.23
CA GLU A 292 8.42 5.88 17.00
C GLU A 292 9.33 4.63 16.87
N LYS A 293 10.61 4.76 17.17
CA LYS A 293 11.56 3.64 17.19
C LYS A 293 11.17 2.58 18.22
N MET A 294 10.83 2.98 19.43
CA MET A 294 10.39 2.07 20.48
C MET A 294 9.07 1.38 20.13
N TYR A 295 8.12 2.13 19.56
CA TYR A 295 6.87 1.55 19.06
C TYR A 295 7.14 0.50 17.98
N ALA A 296 7.99 0.80 17.01
CA ALA A 296 8.34 -0.13 15.94
C ALA A 296 9.00 -1.41 16.49
N GLN A 297 9.90 -1.29 17.48
CA GLN A 297 10.54 -2.44 18.14
C GLN A 297 9.52 -3.28 18.94
N LYS A 298 8.65 -2.64 19.72
CA LYS A 298 7.57 -3.34 20.44
C LYS A 298 6.65 -4.07 19.47
N TYR A 299 6.27 -3.40 18.37
CA TYR A 299 5.41 -3.99 17.34
C TYR A 299 6.09 -5.20 16.68
N GLU A 300 7.33 -5.08 16.27
CA GLU A 300 8.09 -6.16 15.64
C GLU A 300 8.24 -7.37 16.57
N THR A 301 8.58 -7.13 17.81
CA THR A 301 8.68 -8.19 18.84
C THR A 301 7.34 -8.90 19.05
N LYS A 302 6.26 -8.14 19.24
CA LYS A 302 4.92 -8.71 19.46
C LYS A 302 4.41 -9.47 18.25
N GLN A 303 4.56 -8.93 17.04
CA GLN A 303 4.11 -9.61 15.84
C GLN A 303 4.88 -10.91 15.56
N LYS A 304 6.20 -10.93 15.80
CA LYS A 304 7.02 -12.14 15.63
C LYS A 304 6.64 -13.22 16.64
N ALA A 305 6.54 -12.85 17.92
CA ALA A 305 6.14 -13.79 18.97
C ALA A 305 4.75 -14.37 18.68
N TYR A 306 3.78 -13.52 18.39
CA TYR A 306 2.43 -13.96 18.11
C TYR A 306 2.32 -14.83 16.85
N LEU A 307 3.02 -14.46 15.76
CA LEU A 307 3.07 -15.29 14.56
C LEU A 307 3.65 -16.68 14.87
N ASN A 308 4.71 -16.74 15.67
CA ASN A 308 5.33 -18.00 16.05
C ASN A 308 4.37 -18.88 16.86
N ASP A 309 3.62 -18.29 17.80
CA ASP A 309 2.64 -19.02 18.62
C ASP A 309 1.51 -19.59 17.78
N ILE A 310 0.90 -18.79 16.90
CA ILE A 310 -0.19 -19.26 16.04
C ILE A 310 0.29 -20.25 14.97
N ARG A 311 1.55 -20.14 14.53
CA ARG A 311 2.15 -21.10 13.60
C ARG A 311 2.37 -22.47 14.26
N LYS A 312 2.83 -22.49 15.52
CA LYS A 312 2.98 -23.75 16.30
C LYS A 312 1.64 -24.44 16.55
N ALA A 313 0.56 -23.68 16.68
CA ALA A 313 -0.79 -24.19 16.86
C ALA A 313 -1.48 -24.59 15.54
N ALA A 314 -0.91 -24.25 14.40
CA ALA A 314 -1.46 -24.55 13.09
C ALA A 314 -1.15 -25.98 12.65
N MET A 315 -2.12 -26.63 12.01
CA MET A 315 -1.92 -27.91 11.32
C MET A 315 -1.25 -27.63 9.96
N ILE A 316 0.01 -28.02 9.81
CA ILE A 316 0.82 -27.81 8.61
C ILE A 316 1.35 -29.16 8.15
N GLU A 317 0.93 -29.60 6.96
CA GLU A 317 1.32 -30.87 6.35
C GLU A 317 1.91 -30.57 4.95
N CYS A 318 3.21 -30.74 4.79
CA CYS A 318 3.91 -30.55 3.52
C CYS A 318 4.37 -31.90 2.96
N ARG A 319 4.33 -32.03 1.62
CA ARG A 319 4.76 -33.24 0.89
C ARG A 319 6.03 -32.95 0.08
#